data_606f26a9ee61b869c466ad92c979f798
#
_entry.id   606f26a9ee61b869c466ad92c979f798
#
_cell.length_a   1.000
_cell.length_b   1.000
_cell.length_c   1.000
_cell.angle_alpha   90.00
_cell.angle_beta   90.00
_cell.angle_gamma   90.00
#
_symmetry.space_group_name_H-M   'P 1'
#
loop_
_entity.id
_entity.type
_entity.pdbx_description
1 polymer ?
#
loop_
_entity_poly.entity_id
_entity_poly.type
_entity_poly.pdbx_seq_one_letter_code
_entity_poly.pdbx_strand_id
1 'polypeptide(L)'
;VLLSYQYESGNWPSSLPPGKDRLVQVCHGAPGVINSLLSIKDHFPKLQSRIDSAIRKGRECILERGLLTKESCLCHGISGNALALDDEHCQHFLSYTTGHEMKGLEKDGLVEKSDNPEGLWCGEAGRAWAWAIIDKGLPKRLLGYNDI
;
A
#
# COMPACT_ATOMS: atom_id res chain seq x y z
N VAL A 1 -14.51 8.41 13.63
CA VAL A 1 -13.89 7.25 14.29
C VAL A 1 -12.59 6.88 13.58
N LEU A 2 -12.57 6.44 12.29
CA LEU A 2 -11.33 6.00 11.61
C LEU A 2 -10.21 7.05 11.67
N LEU A 3 -10.51 8.32 11.37
CA LEU A 3 -9.53 9.40 11.37
C LEU A 3 -8.95 9.72 12.77
N SER A 4 -9.64 9.35 13.86
CA SER A 4 -9.16 9.60 15.22
C SER A 4 -8.16 8.55 15.72
N TYR A 5 -7.96 7.47 14.96
CA TYR A 5 -6.99 6.43 15.29
C TYR A 5 -5.65 6.58 14.55
N GLN A 6 -5.51 7.62 13.70
CA GLN A 6 -4.24 7.86 13.02
C GLN A 6 -3.16 8.26 14.05
N TYR A 7 -2.02 7.58 14.01
CA TYR A 7 -0.85 7.92 14.82
C TYR A 7 -0.20 9.24 14.37
N GLU A 8 0.64 9.82 15.20
CA GLU A 8 1.43 11.00 14.84
C GLU A 8 2.32 10.76 13.62
N SER A 9 2.84 9.54 13.46
CA SER A 9 3.60 9.09 12.28
C SER A 9 2.80 9.08 10.97
N GLY A 10 1.48 9.27 11.02
CA GLY A 10 0.61 9.13 9.85
C GLY A 10 0.07 7.73 9.61
N ASN A 11 0.58 6.71 10.32
CA ASN A 11 0.11 5.34 10.21
C ASN A 11 -1.21 5.09 10.97
N TRP A 12 -1.78 3.89 10.82
CA TRP A 12 -2.95 3.42 11.59
C TRP A 12 -2.66 2.12 12.34
N PRO A 13 -3.34 1.89 13.47
CA PRO A 13 -3.17 0.65 14.23
C PRO A 13 -3.70 -0.55 13.46
N SER A 14 -3.05 -1.70 13.65
CA SER A 14 -3.46 -2.98 13.08
C SER A 14 -4.60 -3.65 13.85
N SER A 15 -4.94 -3.14 15.04
CA SER A 15 -6.00 -3.69 15.92
C SER A 15 -6.55 -2.62 16.85
N LEU A 16 -7.70 -2.90 17.46
CA LEU A 16 -8.26 -2.10 18.54
C LEU A 16 -8.39 -2.97 19.81
N PRO A 17 -7.95 -2.47 20.97
CA PRO A 17 -7.32 -1.17 21.20
C PRO A 17 -6.01 -1.00 20.45
N PRO A 18 -5.58 0.26 20.15
CA PRO A 18 -4.35 0.53 19.40
C PRO A 18 -3.13 -0.10 20.06
N GLY A 19 -2.37 -0.85 19.26
CA GLY A 19 -1.11 -1.47 19.67
C GLY A 19 0.12 -0.64 19.29
N LYS A 20 1.24 -1.31 19.03
CA LYS A 20 2.48 -0.66 18.57
C LYS A 20 2.36 -0.26 17.09
N ASP A 21 2.86 0.93 16.75
CA ASP A 21 2.98 1.41 15.37
C ASP A 21 4.13 0.69 14.64
N ARG A 22 3.84 -0.45 14.04
CA ARG A 22 4.85 -1.29 13.39
C ARG A 22 4.60 -1.53 11.91
N LEU A 23 3.36 -1.90 11.54
CA LEU A 23 3.04 -2.41 10.21
C LEU A 23 2.58 -1.27 9.31
N VAL A 24 3.25 -1.12 8.16
CA VAL A 24 2.90 -0.17 7.08
C VAL A 24 2.63 -0.99 5.83
N GLN A 25 1.46 -1.59 5.75
CA GLN A 25 1.06 -2.49 4.67
C GLN A 25 -0.46 -2.44 4.45
N VAL A 26 -0.95 -2.94 3.31
CA VAL A 26 -2.37 -2.81 2.95
C VAL A 26 -3.28 -3.50 3.97
N CYS A 27 -2.97 -4.72 4.39
CA CYS A 27 -3.78 -5.43 5.37
C CYS A 27 -3.70 -4.83 6.78
N HIS A 28 -2.65 -4.06 7.11
CA HIS A 28 -2.45 -3.46 8.43
C HIS A 28 -1.67 -2.13 8.33
N GLY A 29 -2.35 -1.01 8.38
CA GLY A 29 -1.70 0.30 8.42
C GLY A 29 -2.16 1.28 7.36
N ALA A 30 -1.36 2.31 7.14
CA ALA A 30 -1.68 3.43 6.28
C ALA A 30 -2.11 3.05 4.85
N PRO A 31 -1.45 2.13 4.13
CA PRO A 31 -1.79 1.87 2.74
C PRO A 31 -3.25 1.42 2.53
N GLY A 32 -3.74 0.49 3.34
CA GLY A 32 -5.13 0.02 3.24
C GLY A 32 -6.14 1.08 3.64
N VAL A 33 -5.84 1.84 4.70
CA VAL A 33 -6.73 2.94 5.14
C VAL A 33 -6.79 4.05 4.09
N ILE A 34 -5.68 4.40 3.45
CA ILE A 34 -5.66 5.40 2.38
C ILE A 34 -6.52 4.95 1.20
N ASN A 35 -6.39 3.69 0.75
CA ASN A 35 -7.24 3.17 -0.32
C ASN A 35 -8.73 3.22 0.05
N SER A 36 -9.09 2.90 1.29
CA SER A 36 -10.48 3.07 1.79
C SER A 36 -10.93 4.53 1.76
N LEU A 37 -10.10 5.44 2.27
CA LEU A 37 -10.44 6.87 2.33
C LEU A 37 -10.59 7.48 0.93
N LEU A 38 -9.74 7.11 -0.02
CA LEU A 38 -9.84 7.55 -1.42
C LEU A 38 -11.15 7.09 -2.06
N SER A 39 -11.62 5.88 -1.73
CA SER A 39 -12.87 5.33 -2.28
C SER A 39 -14.12 6.00 -1.72
N ILE A 40 -14.10 6.45 -0.46
CA ILE A 40 -15.30 6.96 0.21
C ILE A 40 -15.35 8.48 0.36
N LYS A 41 -14.24 9.20 0.12
CA LYS A 41 -14.13 10.63 0.44
C LYS A 41 -15.23 11.49 -0.18
N ASP A 42 -15.67 11.17 -1.39
CA ASP A 42 -16.69 11.96 -2.11
C ASP A 42 -18.08 11.83 -1.48
N HIS A 43 -18.32 10.77 -0.70
CA HIS A 43 -19.53 10.57 0.08
C HIS A 43 -19.55 11.39 1.39
N PHE A 44 -18.42 12.00 1.76
CA PHE A 44 -18.26 12.76 3.01
C PHE A 44 -17.76 14.20 2.77
N PRO A 45 -18.53 15.06 2.05
CA PRO A 45 -18.07 16.40 1.66
C PRO A 45 -17.67 17.29 2.84
N LYS A 46 -18.32 17.13 4.01
CA LYS A 46 -17.98 17.87 5.23
C LYS A 46 -16.67 17.44 5.89
N LEU A 47 -16.12 16.29 5.51
CA LEU A 47 -14.89 15.74 6.07
C LEU A 47 -13.72 15.76 5.09
N GLN A 48 -13.90 16.26 3.87
CA GLN A 48 -12.89 16.25 2.80
C GLN A 48 -11.53 16.75 3.27
N SER A 49 -11.46 17.95 3.83
CA SER A 49 -10.20 18.54 4.30
C SER A 49 -9.49 17.67 5.36
N ARG A 50 -10.26 17.02 6.25
CA ARG A 50 -9.70 16.10 7.25
C ARG A 50 -9.22 14.80 6.63
N ILE A 51 -9.96 14.28 5.66
CA ILE A 51 -9.59 13.07 4.91
C ILE A 51 -8.32 13.33 4.10
N ASP A 52 -8.26 14.44 3.37
CA ASP A 52 -7.09 14.80 2.56
C ASP A 52 -5.83 15.01 3.42
N SER A 53 -5.99 15.63 4.59
CA SER A 53 -4.89 15.77 5.55
C SER A 53 -4.41 14.42 6.08
N ALA A 54 -5.33 13.51 6.38
CA ALA A 54 -5.01 12.17 6.86
C ALA A 54 -4.31 11.33 5.77
N ILE A 55 -4.79 11.40 4.52
CA ILE A 55 -4.17 10.74 3.37
C ILE A 55 -2.73 11.25 3.18
N ARG A 56 -2.51 12.56 3.21
CA ARG A 56 -1.17 13.15 3.05
C ARG A 56 -0.21 12.63 4.11
N LYS A 57 -0.57 12.69 5.40
CA LYS A 57 0.26 12.15 6.49
C LYS A 57 0.53 10.65 6.32
N GLY A 58 -0.49 9.89 5.90
CA GLY A 58 -0.32 8.47 5.67
C GLY A 58 0.63 8.16 4.50
N ARG A 59 0.62 8.97 3.45
CA ARG A 59 1.57 8.86 2.33
C ARG A 59 3.00 9.19 2.76
N GLU A 60 3.20 10.22 3.58
CA GLU A 60 4.50 10.54 4.19
C GLU A 60 5.03 9.33 4.97
N CYS A 61 4.20 8.69 5.79
CA CYS A 61 4.56 7.45 6.50
C CYS A 61 4.93 6.30 5.56
N ILE A 62 4.20 6.12 4.44
CA ILE A 62 4.54 5.09 3.44
C ILE A 62 5.88 5.39 2.79
N LEU A 63 6.17 6.64 2.43
CA LEU A 63 7.45 7.03 1.83
C LEU A 63 8.63 6.72 2.76
N GLU A 64 8.46 6.92 4.05
CA GLU A 64 9.52 6.66 5.04
C GLU A 64 9.69 5.16 5.36
N ARG A 65 8.60 4.39 5.36
CA ARG A 65 8.56 3.05 5.97
C ARG A 65 7.96 1.96 5.09
N GLY A 66 7.51 2.29 3.89
CA GLY A 66 6.72 1.41 3.04
C GLY A 66 7.52 0.51 2.09
N LEU A 67 8.85 0.69 1.98
CA LEU A 67 9.72 -0.26 1.29
C LEU A 67 9.97 -1.45 2.21
N LEU A 68 9.22 -2.52 2.00
CA LEU A 68 9.19 -3.68 2.88
C LEU A 68 10.15 -4.77 2.41
N THR A 69 10.63 -5.59 3.35
CA THR A 69 11.50 -6.75 3.10
C THR A 69 10.72 -8.04 2.82
N LYS A 70 9.42 -7.96 2.65
CA LYS A 70 8.55 -9.07 2.27
C LYS A 70 8.45 -9.18 0.75
N GLU A 71 7.88 -10.28 0.28
CA GLU A 71 7.58 -10.47 -1.14
C GLU A 71 6.78 -9.28 -1.70
N SER A 72 7.00 -8.93 -2.95
CA SER A 72 6.34 -7.81 -3.61
C SER A 72 4.90 -8.15 -4.01
N CYS A 73 4.00 -8.17 -3.03
CA CYS A 73 2.58 -8.50 -3.21
C CYS A 73 1.66 -7.32 -2.90
N LEU A 74 0.35 -7.48 -3.10
CA LEU A 74 -0.64 -6.44 -2.79
C LEU A 74 -0.95 -6.36 -1.29
N CYS A 75 -0.95 -7.48 -0.57
CA CYS A 75 -1.40 -7.53 0.83
C CYS A 75 -0.43 -6.83 1.79
N HIS A 76 0.84 -7.20 1.70
CA HIS A 76 1.86 -6.76 2.66
C HIS A 76 3.23 -6.52 2.02
N GLY A 77 3.25 -6.28 0.72
CA GLY A 77 4.44 -5.98 -0.07
C GLY A 77 4.49 -4.57 -0.63
N ILE A 78 5.59 -4.26 -1.31
CA ILE A 78 5.86 -2.96 -1.92
C ILE A 78 4.78 -2.60 -2.95
N SER A 79 4.29 -3.57 -3.75
CA SER A 79 3.30 -3.32 -4.81
C SER A 79 1.97 -2.77 -4.27
N GLY A 80 1.47 -3.33 -3.17
CA GLY A 80 0.25 -2.81 -2.53
C GLY A 80 0.45 -1.42 -1.94
N ASN A 81 1.60 -1.18 -1.31
CA ASN A 81 1.93 0.13 -0.75
C ASN A 81 2.06 1.20 -1.83
N ALA A 82 2.63 0.86 -2.98
CA ALA A 82 2.73 1.75 -4.14
C ALA A 82 1.37 2.28 -4.59
N LEU A 83 0.33 1.44 -4.62
CA LEU A 83 -1.01 1.84 -5.09
C LEU A 83 -1.71 2.87 -4.19
N ALA A 84 -1.25 3.06 -2.95
CA ALA A 84 -1.76 4.11 -2.04
C ALA A 84 -1.10 5.48 -2.25
N LEU A 85 -0.01 5.55 -3.01
CA LEU A 85 0.76 6.77 -3.28
C LEU A 85 0.20 7.54 -4.49
N ASP A 86 0.67 8.76 -4.73
CA ASP A 86 0.47 9.47 -6.00
C ASP A 86 1.20 8.77 -7.15
N ASP A 87 1.09 9.30 -8.37
CA ASP A 87 1.60 8.59 -9.56
C ASP A 87 3.13 8.54 -9.61
N GLU A 88 3.80 9.61 -9.24
CA GLU A 88 5.25 9.68 -9.24
C GLU A 88 5.85 8.70 -8.22
N HIS A 89 5.41 8.78 -6.98
CA HIS A 89 5.88 7.89 -5.92
C HIS A 89 5.44 6.43 -6.11
N CYS A 90 4.27 6.21 -6.73
CA CYS A 90 3.82 4.87 -7.11
C CYS A 90 4.80 4.23 -8.09
N GLN A 91 5.17 4.94 -9.16
CA GLN A 91 6.15 4.45 -10.14
C GLN A 91 7.52 4.21 -9.50
N HIS A 92 7.95 5.11 -8.63
CA HIS A 92 9.21 4.95 -7.88
C HIS A 92 9.20 3.67 -7.02
N PHE A 93 8.14 3.43 -6.25
CA PHE A 93 8.03 2.21 -5.45
C PHE A 93 7.98 0.95 -6.32
N LEU A 94 7.23 0.97 -7.41
CA LEU A 94 7.16 -0.18 -8.31
C LEU A 94 8.50 -0.46 -9.01
N SER A 95 9.38 0.52 -9.21
CA SER A 95 10.69 0.29 -9.81
C SER A 95 11.53 -0.75 -9.03
N TYR A 96 11.36 -0.85 -7.71
CA TYR A 96 11.98 -1.89 -6.89
C TYR A 96 11.35 -3.28 -7.08
N THR A 97 10.26 -3.38 -7.80
CA THR A 97 9.52 -4.65 -8.00
C THR A 97 9.65 -5.20 -9.41
N THR A 98 10.60 -4.71 -10.22
CA THR A 98 10.90 -5.32 -11.52
C THR A 98 11.46 -6.73 -11.32
N GLY A 99 11.32 -7.59 -12.34
CA GLY A 99 11.84 -8.96 -12.24
C GLY A 99 13.37 -9.02 -12.04
N HIS A 100 14.11 -8.00 -12.49
CA HIS A 100 15.54 -7.87 -12.25
C HIS A 100 15.84 -7.53 -10.80
N GLU A 101 15.21 -6.48 -10.29
CA GLU A 101 15.41 -6.01 -8.91
C GLU A 101 14.99 -7.08 -7.89
N MET A 102 13.82 -7.70 -8.08
CA MET A 102 13.34 -8.75 -7.18
C MET A 102 14.32 -9.93 -7.08
N LYS A 103 14.87 -10.39 -8.22
CA LYS A 103 15.90 -11.46 -8.21
C LYS A 103 17.18 -11.04 -7.48
N GLY A 104 17.58 -9.78 -7.61
CA GLY A 104 18.72 -9.22 -6.88
C GLY A 104 18.45 -9.19 -5.37
N LEU A 105 17.33 -8.61 -4.97
CA LEU A 105 16.92 -8.49 -3.56
C LEU A 105 16.75 -9.86 -2.87
N GLU A 106 16.17 -10.84 -3.58
CA GLU A 106 16.04 -12.22 -3.07
C GLU A 106 17.41 -12.89 -2.91
N LYS A 107 18.32 -12.72 -3.89
CA LYS A 107 19.69 -13.27 -3.84
C LYS A 107 20.47 -12.70 -2.67
N ASP A 108 20.30 -11.42 -2.39
CA ASP A 108 20.98 -10.71 -1.29
C ASP A 108 20.28 -10.92 0.06
N GLY A 109 19.18 -11.69 0.11
CA GLY A 109 18.40 -11.96 1.32
C GLY A 109 17.66 -10.75 1.88
N LEU A 110 17.43 -9.73 1.07
CA LEU A 110 16.75 -8.49 1.45
C LEU A 110 15.23 -8.57 1.30
N VAL A 111 14.72 -9.54 0.55
CA VAL A 111 13.29 -9.79 0.37
C VAL A 111 12.99 -11.27 0.57
N GLU A 112 11.93 -11.55 1.30
CA GLU A 112 11.42 -12.90 1.52
C GLU A 112 10.72 -13.42 0.25
N LYS A 113 10.81 -14.72 0.00
CA LYS A 113 10.05 -15.38 -1.07
C LYS A 113 8.61 -15.61 -0.63
N SER A 114 7.70 -15.50 -1.58
CA SER A 114 6.29 -15.80 -1.34
C SER A 114 6.04 -17.30 -1.14
N ASP A 115 5.25 -17.62 -0.12
CA ASP A 115 4.73 -18.99 0.09
C ASP A 115 3.60 -19.32 -0.90
N ASN A 116 3.01 -18.30 -1.55
CA ASN A 116 1.97 -18.42 -2.56
C ASN A 116 2.31 -17.57 -3.79
N PRO A 117 3.32 -17.98 -4.59
CA PRO A 117 3.86 -17.15 -5.66
C PRO A 117 2.84 -16.79 -6.75
N GLU A 118 1.80 -17.58 -6.97
CA GLU A 118 0.77 -17.32 -7.98
C GLU A 118 -0.41 -16.50 -7.43
N GLY A 119 -0.43 -16.23 -6.13
CA GLY A 119 -1.54 -15.56 -5.46
C GLY A 119 -1.73 -14.10 -5.89
N LEU A 120 -2.99 -13.68 -6.06
CA LEU A 120 -3.31 -12.27 -6.35
C LEU A 120 -2.90 -11.35 -5.20
N TRP A 121 -3.23 -11.72 -3.96
CA TRP A 121 -2.96 -10.87 -2.81
C TRP A 121 -1.57 -11.03 -2.23
N CYS A 122 -1.01 -12.23 -2.27
CA CYS A 122 0.25 -12.57 -1.62
C CYS A 122 1.31 -13.09 -2.59
N GLY A 123 1.23 -12.76 -3.89
CA GLY A 123 2.18 -13.28 -4.88
C GLY A 123 2.31 -12.43 -6.14
N GLU A 124 2.89 -13.05 -7.16
CA GLU A 124 3.26 -12.43 -8.45
C GLU A 124 2.08 -11.87 -9.24
N ALA A 125 0.89 -12.49 -9.16
CA ALA A 125 -0.28 -11.97 -9.85
C ALA A 125 -0.66 -10.57 -9.35
N GLY A 126 -0.51 -10.31 -8.05
CA GLY A 126 -0.72 -8.97 -7.47
C GLY A 126 0.33 -7.97 -7.92
N ARG A 127 1.59 -8.38 -8.01
CA ARG A 127 2.66 -7.54 -8.57
C ARG A 127 2.40 -7.22 -10.04
N ALA A 128 2.02 -8.21 -10.83
CA ALA A 128 1.67 -8.01 -12.24
C ALA A 128 0.47 -7.06 -12.40
N TRP A 129 -0.52 -7.15 -11.52
CA TRP A 129 -1.66 -6.23 -11.50
C TRP A 129 -1.21 -4.78 -11.23
N ALA A 130 -0.36 -4.55 -10.23
CA ALA A 130 0.15 -3.22 -9.94
C ALA A 130 0.90 -2.61 -11.12
N TRP A 131 1.71 -3.40 -11.84
CA TRP A 131 2.37 -2.97 -13.07
C TRP A 131 1.38 -2.71 -14.20
N ALA A 132 0.34 -3.53 -14.37
CA ALA A 132 -0.68 -3.32 -15.40
C ALA A 132 -1.45 -2.01 -15.19
N ILE A 133 -1.71 -1.61 -13.94
CA ILE A 133 -2.32 -0.31 -13.60
C ILE A 133 -1.48 0.83 -14.19
N ILE A 134 -0.17 0.84 -13.96
CA ILE A 134 0.71 1.92 -14.44
C ILE A 134 0.88 1.86 -15.96
N ASP A 135 1.16 0.67 -16.51
CA ASP A 135 1.37 0.49 -17.96
C ASP A 135 0.15 0.90 -18.79
N LYS A 136 -1.05 0.62 -18.30
CA LYS A 136 -2.30 0.90 -19.00
C LYS A 136 -3.00 2.19 -18.57
N GLY A 137 -2.45 2.93 -17.62
CA GLY A 137 -3.08 4.12 -17.06
C GLY A 137 -4.42 3.85 -16.39
N LEU A 138 -4.57 2.69 -15.75
CA LEU A 138 -5.80 2.31 -15.05
C LEU A 138 -5.92 3.03 -13.71
N PRO A 139 -7.14 3.21 -13.17
CA PRO A 139 -7.31 3.67 -11.79
C PRO A 139 -6.57 2.77 -10.80
N LYS A 140 -5.86 3.36 -9.84
CA LYS A 140 -5.15 2.62 -8.78
C LYS A 140 -6.16 1.99 -7.82
N ARG A 141 -6.50 0.76 -8.06
CA ARG A 141 -7.49 -0.02 -7.29
C ARG A 141 -6.94 -1.39 -6.91
N LEU A 142 -7.35 -1.85 -5.76
CA LEU A 142 -7.07 -3.19 -5.25
C LEU A 142 -8.24 -4.10 -5.61
N LEU A 143 -8.00 -5.13 -6.41
CA LEU A 143 -9.03 -6.07 -6.87
C LEU A 143 -9.75 -6.75 -5.69
N GLY A 144 -11.08 -6.73 -5.73
CA GLY A 144 -11.95 -7.26 -4.68
C GLY A 144 -11.99 -6.41 -3.41
N TYR A 145 -11.44 -5.18 -3.45
CA TYR A 145 -11.44 -4.28 -2.30
C TYR A 145 -12.07 -2.91 -2.61
N ASN A 146 -11.61 -2.22 -3.63
CA ASN A 146 -12.10 -0.90 -4.01
C ASN A 146 -12.19 -0.72 -5.54
N ASP A 147 -12.41 -1.79 -6.27
CA ASP A 147 -12.52 -1.86 -7.73
C ASP A 147 -13.97 -1.82 -8.24
N ILE A 148 -14.93 -1.55 -7.36
CA ILE A 148 -16.35 -1.44 -7.66
C ILE A 148 -16.69 0.01 -8.07
#